data_09506e11673842efb1d53c6679318850
#
_entry.id   09506e11673842efb1d53c6679318850
#
_cell.length_a   1.000
_cell.length_b   1.000
_cell.length_c   1.000
_cell.angle_alpha   90.00
_cell.angle_beta   90.00
_cell.angle_gamma   90.00
#
_symmetry.space_group_name_H-M   'P 1'
#
loop_
_entity.id
_entity.type
_entity.pdbx_description
1 polymer ?
#
loop_
_entity_poly.entity_id
_entity_poly.type
_entity_poly.pdbx_seq_one_letter_code
_entity_poly.pdbx_strand_id
1 'polypeptide(L)'
;ELENFEPDIQGGYRRINGYTKFVNQVIPITNTTAEEPLMTASFDNRVLAARGERIYSSSSTQLAIRIESSTAMTGAGALTVDSTTGFATSGTLQIDDEKFTYTGVTSNSFTGVTRATSSTTAAAHTTNSSVSIDWTQIDTGRTGALKYHFERFNFDGNEKIIFVDQVNAPVVFNTSLSATDVTDSSVAGSTVVAAYRNHMFYAGKSTTPQEVIFSEPLNEDGFNSGSGAGSVKVDDTVVALKVFRNSLFIFCENR
;
A
#
# COMPACT_ATOMS: atom_id res chain seq x y z
N GLU A 1 -22.11 -17.79 15.08
CA GLU A 1 -21.08 -17.04 14.32
C GLU A 1 -19.82 -17.89 14.25
N LEU A 2 -19.27 -18.10 13.05
CA LEU A 2 -18.04 -18.86 12.85
C LEU A 2 -16.88 -17.88 12.72
N GLU A 3 -16.07 -17.75 13.76
CA GLU A 3 -14.87 -16.95 13.75
C GLU A 3 -13.65 -17.80 13.43
N ASN A 4 -12.71 -17.28 12.62
CA ASN A 4 -11.48 -17.95 12.20
C ASN A 4 -11.70 -19.24 11.40
N PHE A 5 -12.73 -19.28 10.56
CA PHE A 5 -12.98 -20.34 9.61
C PHE A 5 -13.09 -19.78 8.18
N GLU A 6 -12.65 -20.57 7.22
CA GLU A 6 -12.80 -20.28 5.78
C GLU A 6 -13.55 -21.45 5.09
N PRO A 7 -14.26 -21.20 3.98
CA PRO A 7 -14.84 -22.26 3.18
C PRO A 7 -13.76 -23.22 2.67
N ASP A 8 -14.00 -24.53 2.79
CA ASP A 8 -13.11 -25.55 2.24
C ASP A 8 -13.55 -25.90 0.81
N ILE A 9 -12.59 -26.11 -0.09
CA ILE A 9 -12.86 -26.52 -1.49
C ILE A 9 -13.53 -27.89 -1.59
N GLN A 10 -13.42 -28.73 -0.55
CA GLN A 10 -14.06 -30.03 -0.45
C GLN A 10 -15.47 -29.96 0.17
N GLY A 11 -15.94 -28.76 0.45
CA GLY A 11 -17.21 -28.49 1.12
C GLY A 11 -17.08 -28.38 2.64
N GLY A 12 -17.93 -27.53 3.24
CA GLY A 12 -17.89 -27.20 4.66
C GLY A 12 -16.93 -26.04 4.97
N TYR A 13 -16.44 -26.01 6.20
CA TYR A 13 -15.54 -24.97 6.70
C TYR A 13 -14.33 -25.61 7.36
N ARG A 14 -13.16 -25.03 7.14
CA ARG A 14 -11.95 -25.39 7.86
C ARG A 14 -11.48 -24.21 8.72
N ARG A 15 -10.80 -24.52 9.81
CA ARG A 15 -10.16 -23.49 10.63
C ARG A 15 -9.03 -22.86 9.86
N ILE A 16 -8.98 -21.51 9.86
CA ILE A 16 -7.85 -20.79 9.32
C ILE A 16 -6.60 -21.16 10.13
N ASN A 17 -5.57 -21.65 9.46
CA ASN A 17 -4.28 -21.89 10.09
C ASN A 17 -3.71 -20.54 10.56
N GLY A 18 -2.95 -20.56 11.66
CA GLY A 18 -2.30 -19.36 12.16
C GLY A 18 -1.51 -18.64 11.05
N TYR A 19 -1.47 -17.32 11.10
CA TYR A 19 -0.70 -16.49 10.16
C TYR A 19 0.61 -16.04 10.80
N THR A 20 1.64 -15.92 9.99
CA THR A 20 2.87 -15.21 10.35
C THR A 20 2.74 -13.75 9.95
N LYS A 21 3.22 -12.85 10.79
CA LYS A 21 3.26 -11.43 10.43
C LYS A 21 4.09 -11.23 9.16
N PHE A 22 3.58 -10.49 8.21
CA PHE A 22 4.30 -10.12 7.00
C PHE A 22 5.50 -9.22 7.33
N VAL A 23 5.30 -8.24 8.18
CA VAL A 23 6.33 -7.32 8.70
C VAL A 23 6.06 -7.13 10.19
N ASN A 24 7.10 -7.18 11.02
CA ASN A 24 6.96 -6.92 12.46
C ASN A 24 6.74 -5.44 12.80
N GLN A 25 6.91 -4.58 11.83
CA GLN A 25 6.80 -3.14 12.02
C GLN A 25 5.39 -2.65 11.92
N VAL A 26 5.06 -1.73 12.81
CA VAL A 26 3.84 -0.94 12.72
C VAL A 26 4.04 0.11 11.64
N ILE A 27 3.05 0.27 10.76
CA ILE A 27 3.01 1.38 9.80
C ILE A 27 3.12 2.68 10.62
N PRO A 28 4.05 3.60 10.28
CA PRO A 28 4.29 4.79 11.10
C PRO A 28 3.02 5.60 11.34
N ILE A 29 2.90 6.14 12.56
CA ILE A 29 1.80 7.01 12.96
C ILE A 29 2.21 8.46 12.66
N THR A 30 1.31 9.24 12.11
CA THR A 30 1.57 10.65 11.81
C THR A 30 1.17 11.59 12.93
N ASN A 31 0.31 11.12 13.82
CA ASN A 31 -0.29 11.90 14.89
C ASN A 31 -0.25 11.10 16.21
N THR A 32 -0.39 11.78 17.33
CA THR A 32 -0.48 11.18 18.67
C THR A 32 -1.77 10.37 18.90
N THR A 33 -2.74 10.50 18.02
CA THR A 33 -3.99 9.73 18.04
C THR A 33 -3.77 8.38 17.35
N ALA A 34 -4.30 7.31 17.93
CA ALA A 34 -4.26 5.97 17.32
C ALA A 34 -5.04 5.98 15.99
N GLU A 35 -4.32 6.05 14.88
CA GLU A 35 -4.89 5.99 13.54
C GLU A 35 -4.89 4.53 13.08
N GLU A 36 -6.02 4.07 12.59
CA GLU A 36 -6.12 2.74 11.97
C GLU A 36 -5.51 2.74 10.57
N PRO A 37 -4.95 1.61 10.10
CA PRO A 37 -4.60 1.46 8.70
C PRO A 37 -5.86 1.55 7.82
N LEU A 38 -5.84 2.45 6.85
CA LEU A 38 -6.97 2.70 5.94
C LEU A 38 -6.94 1.81 4.71
N MET A 39 -5.78 1.25 4.38
CA MET A 39 -5.58 0.38 3.22
C MET A 39 -4.28 -0.42 3.36
N THR A 40 -4.29 -1.61 2.74
CA THR A 40 -3.07 -2.33 2.33
C THR A 40 -3.25 -2.83 0.89
N ALA A 41 -2.22 -2.69 0.08
CA ALA A 41 -2.19 -3.17 -1.30
C ALA A 41 -0.81 -3.77 -1.62
N SER A 42 -0.74 -4.71 -2.54
CA SER A 42 0.54 -5.17 -3.06
C SER A 42 0.75 -4.60 -4.46
N PHE A 43 1.92 -4.05 -4.73
CA PHE A 43 2.29 -3.46 -6.01
C PHE A 43 3.80 -3.58 -6.23
N ASP A 44 4.21 -4.02 -7.41
CA ASP A 44 5.62 -4.17 -7.81
C ASP A 44 6.49 -4.82 -6.70
N ASN A 45 6.07 -6.01 -6.24
CA ASN A 45 6.74 -6.75 -5.16
C ASN A 45 6.88 -6.00 -3.82
N ARG A 46 6.06 -5.00 -3.57
CA ARG A 46 6.03 -4.21 -2.33
C ARG A 46 4.64 -4.25 -1.71
N VAL A 47 4.56 -4.00 -0.44
CA VAL A 47 3.30 -3.70 0.24
C VAL A 47 3.18 -2.20 0.40
N LEU A 48 2.10 -1.65 -0.11
CA LEU A 48 1.72 -0.27 0.11
C LEU A 48 0.68 -0.24 1.23
N ALA A 49 0.77 0.74 2.10
CA ALA A 49 -0.16 0.91 3.20
C ALA A 49 -0.47 2.38 3.43
N ALA A 50 -1.76 2.70 3.62
CA ALA A 50 -2.19 4.04 4.02
C ALA A 50 -2.52 4.07 5.50
N ARG A 51 -2.05 5.11 6.19
CA ARG A 51 -2.38 5.39 7.58
C ARG A 51 -2.37 6.90 7.83
N GLY A 52 -3.45 7.41 8.42
CA GLY A 52 -3.64 8.85 8.56
C GLY A 52 -3.58 9.55 7.20
N GLU A 53 -2.83 10.62 7.12
CA GLU A 53 -2.70 11.45 5.91
C GLU A 53 -1.57 10.99 4.97
N ARG A 54 -1.04 9.79 5.14
CA ARG A 54 0.17 9.34 4.43
C ARG A 54 0.02 7.95 3.84
N ILE A 55 0.74 7.73 2.74
CA ILE A 55 0.92 6.42 2.13
C ILE A 55 2.37 6.01 2.27
N TYR A 56 2.59 4.75 2.63
CA TYR A 56 3.88 4.14 2.87
C TYR A 56 4.08 2.94 1.97
N SER A 57 5.32 2.66 1.64
CA SER A 57 5.76 1.43 0.99
C SER A 57 6.70 0.66 1.91
N SER A 58 6.55 -0.66 1.96
CA SER A 58 7.61 -1.55 2.41
C SER A 58 8.70 -1.57 1.34
N SER A 59 9.97 -1.54 1.72
CA SER A 59 11.03 -1.35 0.74
C SER A 59 11.48 -2.62 0.02
N SER A 60 10.93 -3.79 0.29
CA SER A 60 11.13 -5.02 -0.51
C SER A 60 10.21 -6.17 -0.09
N THR A 61 10.27 -7.26 -0.86
CA THR A 61 9.63 -8.55 -0.59
C THR A 61 10.30 -9.37 0.52
N GLN A 62 11.40 -8.93 1.06
CA GLN A 62 12.10 -9.67 2.12
C GLN A 62 11.48 -9.41 3.48
N LEU A 63 10.92 -10.41 3.99
CA LEU A 63 9.93 -10.40 5.04
C LEU A 63 10.47 -10.41 6.44
N ALA A 64 11.52 -11.04 6.71
CA ALA A 64 12.25 -11.04 7.96
C ALA A 64 13.46 -11.93 7.79
N ILE A 65 14.61 -11.39 7.98
CA ILE A 65 15.81 -12.13 8.28
C ILE A 65 15.98 -12.14 9.80
N ARG A 66 16.75 -13.06 10.30
CA ARG A 66 16.94 -13.23 11.74
C ARG A 66 18.34 -12.85 12.15
N ILE A 67 18.48 -12.30 13.33
CA ILE A 67 19.79 -12.08 13.94
C ILE A 67 20.36 -13.44 14.34
N GLU A 68 21.58 -13.74 13.91
CA GLU A 68 22.27 -14.97 14.32
C GLU A 68 23.06 -14.83 15.62
N SER A 69 23.32 -13.60 16.07
CA SER A 69 24.11 -13.36 17.28
C SER A 69 23.25 -12.84 18.42
N SER A 70 23.35 -13.48 19.59
CA SER A 70 22.70 -13.05 20.84
C SER A 70 23.44 -11.92 21.55
N THR A 71 24.54 -11.46 21.01
CA THR A 71 25.32 -10.40 21.64
C THR A 71 24.62 -9.08 21.42
N ALA A 72 24.24 -8.40 22.50
CA ALA A 72 23.76 -7.05 22.44
C ALA A 72 24.77 -6.19 21.67
N MET A 73 24.34 -5.66 20.53
CA MET A 73 25.21 -4.74 19.79
C MET A 73 25.43 -3.48 20.63
N THR A 74 26.63 -3.27 21.11
CA THR A 74 26.97 -2.14 21.98
C THR A 74 27.64 -0.97 21.26
N GLY A 75 27.79 -1.06 19.91
CA GLY A 75 28.50 -0.02 19.15
C GLY A 75 28.20 -0.05 17.65
N ALA A 76 28.83 0.85 16.91
CA ALA A 76 28.90 0.80 15.45
C ALA A 76 29.67 -0.46 15.03
N GLY A 77 29.04 -1.35 14.32
CA GLY A 77 29.62 -2.62 13.94
C GLY A 77 28.86 -3.30 12.82
N ALA A 78 29.14 -4.57 12.60
CA ALA A 78 28.36 -5.38 11.68
C ALA A 78 27.19 -6.05 12.43
N LEU A 79 26.03 -6.04 11.84
CA LEU A 79 24.88 -6.83 12.29
C LEU A 79 24.84 -8.12 11.50
N THR A 80 25.13 -9.24 12.16
CA THR A 80 25.08 -10.56 11.53
C THR A 80 23.66 -11.11 11.50
N VAL A 81 23.26 -11.58 10.35
CA VAL A 81 21.93 -12.09 10.04
C VAL A 81 22.03 -13.38 9.23
N ASP A 82 20.97 -14.13 9.10
CA ASP A 82 20.94 -15.37 8.30
C ASP A 82 21.08 -15.11 6.79
N SER A 83 20.59 -13.97 6.29
CA SER A 83 20.76 -13.56 4.89
C SER A 83 20.52 -12.06 4.74
N THR A 84 21.17 -11.43 3.77
CA THR A 84 20.89 -10.04 3.36
C THR A 84 20.29 -9.95 1.96
N THR A 85 19.94 -11.11 1.39
CA THR A 85 19.37 -11.19 0.04
C THR A 85 18.10 -10.33 -0.04
N GLY A 86 18.03 -9.45 -1.03
CA GLY A 86 16.89 -8.55 -1.26
C GLY A 86 16.98 -7.19 -0.57
N PHE A 87 17.97 -6.99 0.32
CA PHE A 87 18.23 -5.66 0.87
C PHE A 87 19.09 -4.82 -0.07
N ALA A 88 18.84 -3.51 -0.09
CA ALA A 88 19.69 -2.56 -0.80
C ALA A 88 21.09 -2.52 -0.19
N THR A 89 22.07 -1.96 -0.90
CA THR A 89 23.45 -1.84 -0.40
C THR A 89 23.59 -0.88 0.77
N SER A 90 22.63 -0.02 1.00
CA SER A 90 22.52 0.88 2.15
C SER A 90 21.06 1.19 2.45
N GLY A 91 20.73 1.58 3.67
CA GLY A 91 19.34 1.90 4.01
C GLY A 91 19.08 1.95 5.51
N THR A 92 17.81 1.84 5.85
CA THR A 92 17.32 1.77 7.23
C THR A 92 16.66 0.41 7.46
N LEU A 93 16.90 -0.16 8.62
CA LEU A 93 16.22 -1.37 9.08
C LEU A 93 15.74 -1.19 10.52
N GLN A 94 14.86 -2.05 10.95
CA GLN A 94 14.32 -2.04 12.30
C GLN A 94 14.37 -3.44 12.90
N ILE A 95 14.70 -3.48 14.18
CA ILE A 95 14.68 -4.67 15.03
C ILE A 95 13.89 -4.29 16.27
N ASP A 96 12.79 -4.99 16.55
CA ASP A 96 11.86 -4.62 17.60
C ASP A 96 11.45 -3.13 17.48
N ASP A 97 11.70 -2.31 18.50
CA ASP A 97 11.39 -0.88 18.49
C ASP A 97 12.58 0.02 18.11
N GLU A 98 13.74 -0.56 17.77
CA GLU A 98 14.94 0.19 17.41
C GLU A 98 15.15 0.27 15.91
N LYS A 99 15.46 1.47 15.41
CA LYS A 99 15.84 1.72 14.03
C LYS A 99 17.35 1.86 13.88
N PHE A 100 17.83 1.34 12.77
CA PHE A 100 19.24 1.28 12.40
C PHE A 100 19.42 1.84 11.00
N THR A 101 20.52 2.51 10.74
CA THR A 101 21.00 2.73 9.37
C THR A 101 22.23 1.87 9.12
N TYR A 102 22.44 1.49 7.86
CA TYR A 102 23.62 0.74 7.42
C TYR A 102 24.12 1.29 6.08
N THR A 103 25.41 1.13 5.80
CA THR A 103 26.06 1.66 4.60
C THR A 103 26.64 0.59 3.70
N GLY A 104 26.55 -0.68 4.07
CA GLY A 104 27.01 -1.80 3.27
C GLY A 104 26.37 -3.13 3.68
N VAL A 105 26.42 -4.10 2.77
CA VAL A 105 25.95 -5.48 3.00
C VAL A 105 26.97 -6.49 2.51
N THR A 106 27.04 -7.63 3.21
CA THR A 106 27.67 -8.87 2.75
C THR A 106 26.56 -9.91 2.57
N SER A 107 26.88 -11.16 2.27
CA SER A 107 25.87 -12.23 2.15
C SER A 107 25.03 -12.46 3.42
N ASN A 108 25.59 -12.15 4.59
CA ASN A 108 24.98 -12.43 5.89
C ASN A 108 25.23 -11.34 6.94
N SER A 109 25.62 -10.14 6.56
CA SER A 109 25.70 -9.04 7.51
C SER A 109 25.50 -7.67 6.89
N PHE A 110 24.95 -6.76 7.70
CA PHE A 110 24.94 -5.33 7.43
C PHE A 110 26.18 -4.70 8.05
N THR A 111 26.84 -3.81 7.31
CA THR A 111 28.08 -3.14 7.72
C THR A 111 27.88 -1.63 7.79
N GLY A 112 28.72 -0.94 8.57
CA GLY A 112 28.57 0.49 8.81
C GLY A 112 27.26 0.82 9.52
N VAL A 113 26.87 -0.03 10.47
CA VAL A 113 25.59 0.08 11.18
C VAL A 113 25.66 1.19 12.22
N THR A 114 24.69 2.10 12.18
CA THR A 114 24.43 3.11 13.20
C THR A 114 23.11 2.78 13.89
N ARG A 115 23.13 2.76 15.22
CA ARG A 115 21.99 2.40 16.07
C ARG A 115 21.17 3.62 16.50
N ALA A 116 19.98 3.34 17.03
CA ALA A 116 19.10 4.34 17.65
C ALA A 116 18.81 5.53 16.73
N THR A 117 18.68 5.28 15.43
CA THR A 117 18.35 6.33 14.45
C THR A 117 16.87 6.71 14.52
N SER A 118 16.50 7.83 13.93
CA SER A 118 15.10 8.30 13.87
C SER A 118 14.43 8.40 15.25
N SER A 119 15.16 8.90 16.25
CA SER A 119 14.66 9.08 17.63
C SER A 119 14.26 7.80 18.37
N THR A 120 14.77 6.64 17.96
CA THR A 120 14.62 5.40 18.72
C THR A 120 15.71 5.24 19.76
N THR A 121 15.56 4.28 20.68
CA THR A 121 16.54 4.03 21.74
C THR A 121 17.23 2.70 21.49
N ALA A 122 18.56 2.66 21.68
CA ALA A 122 19.32 1.43 21.56
C ALA A 122 18.92 0.42 22.65
N ALA A 123 18.60 -0.80 22.24
CA ALA A 123 18.19 -1.89 23.10
C ALA A 123 18.95 -3.19 22.78
N ALA A 124 18.97 -4.13 23.70
CA ALA A 124 19.48 -5.47 23.41
C ALA A 124 18.44 -6.26 22.61
N HIS A 125 18.88 -6.92 21.54
CA HIS A 125 18.04 -7.79 20.72
C HIS A 125 18.49 -9.23 20.88
N THR A 126 17.51 -10.15 20.96
CA THR A 126 17.79 -11.58 21.13
C THR A 126 18.11 -12.23 19.79
N THR A 127 18.85 -13.35 19.84
CA THR A 127 18.98 -14.23 18.66
C THR A 127 17.59 -14.60 18.13
N ASN A 128 17.46 -14.63 16.83
CA ASN A 128 16.19 -14.83 16.13
C ASN A 128 15.19 -13.65 16.18
N SER A 129 15.55 -12.48 16.72
CA SER A 129 14.76 -11.27 16.49
C SER A 129 14.68 -10.98 15.00
N SER A 130 13.50 -10.62 14.53
CA SER A 130 13.29 -10.28 13.13
C SER A 130 13.95 -8.96 12.80
N VAL A 131 14.68 -8.93 11.68
CA VAL A 131 15.19 -7.72 11.05
C VAL A 131 14.32 -7.41 9.86
N SER A 132 13.74 -6.25 9.81
CA SER A 132 12.85 -5.85 8.75
C SER A 132 13.24 -4.50 8.17
N ILE A 133 12.73 -4.20 6.99
CA ILE A 133 12.94 -2.93 6.32
C ILE A 133 11.92 -1.94 6.86
N ASP A 134 12.34 -0.70 7.07
CA ASP A 134 11.45 0.37 7.52
C ASP A 134 10.45 0.74 6.43
N TRP A 135 9.29 1.21 6.87
CA TRP A 135 8.30 1.79 5.98
C TRP A 135 8.83 3.13 5.44
N THR A 136 8.83 3.28 4.13
CA THR A 136 9.17 4.53 3.45
C THR A 136 7.89 5.28 3.10
N GLN A 137 7.77 6.53 3.55
CA GLN A 137 6.69 7.40 3.12
C GLN A 137 6.86 7.71 1.63
N ILE A 138 5.82 7.46 0.85
CA ILE A 138 5.79 7.68 -0.59
C ILE A 138 4.79 8.78 -1.00
N ASP A 139 3.86 9.13 -0.11
CA ASP A 139 2.92 10.21 -0.31
C ASP A 139 2.45 10.81 1.02
N THR A 140 1.94 12.06 0.99
CA THR A 140 1.47 12.80 2.15
C THR A 140 0.44 13.86 1.76
N GLY A 141 -0.23 14.44 2.76
CA GLY A 141 -1.21 15.52 2.55
C GLY A 141 -2.60 15.01 2.21
N ARG A 142 -2.89 13.72 2.46
CA ARG A 142 -4.22 13.10 2.28
C ARG A 142 -5.15 13.47 3.45
N THR A 143 -5.37 14.77 3.65
CA THR A 143 -6.12 15.29 4.79
C THR A 143 -7.55 14.77 4.78
N GLY A 144 -7.96 14.19 5.93
CA GLY A 144 -9.30 13.63 6.10
C GLY A 144 -9.58 12.36 5.30
N ALA A 145 -8.56 11.73 4.71
CA ALA A 145 -8.71 10.48 3.99
C ALA A 145 -9.47 9.43 4.80
N LEU A 146 -10.40 8.76 4.14
CA LEU A 146 -11.17 7.66 4.69
C LEU A 146 -10.63 6.33 4.17
N LYS A 147 -11.49 5.31 4.06
CA LYS A 147 -11.09 4.03 3.50
C LYS A 147 -10.71 4.16 2.03
N TYR A 148 -9.54 3.64 1.67
CA TYR A 148 -9.08 3.64 0.30
C TYR A 148 -9.66 2.49 -0.52
N HIS A 149 -9.87 2.76 -1.80
CA HIS A 149 -10.04 1.77 -2.85
C HIS A 149 -8.93 1.94 -3.88
N PHE A 150 -8.50 0.86 -4.54
CA PHE A 150 -7.42 0.91 -5.52
C PHE A 150 -7.67 0.01 -6.71
N GLU A 151 -7.02 0.34 -7.83
CA GLU A 151 -6.98 -0.46 -9.03
C GLU A 151 -5.57 -0.47 -9.62
N ARG A 152 -5.13 -1.63 -10.13
CA ARG A 152 -3.90 -1.75 -10.92
C ARG A 152 -4.25 -1.67 -12.38
N PHE A 153 -3.43 -0.99 -13.15
CA PHE A 153 -3.66 -0.83 -14.58
C PHE A 153 -2.35 -0.66 -15.34
N ASN A 154 -2.44 -0.83 -16.66
CA ASN A 154 -1.33 -0.67 -17.57
C ASN A 154 -1.87 -0.15 -18.89
N PHE A 155 -1.90 1.16 -19.07
CA PHE A 155 -2.43 1.79 -20.29
C PHE A 155 -1.37 2.03 -21.35
N ASP A 156 -0.13 2.28 -20.95
CA ASP A 156 0.96 2.73 -21.79
C ASP A 156 2.17 1.75 -21.82
N GLY A 157 1.96 0.52 -21.36
CA GLY A 157 3.04 -0.47 -21.21
C GLY A 157 3.73 -0.43 -19.86
N ASN A 158 3.43 0.58 -19.02
CA ASN A 158 3.97 0.70 -17.66
C ASN A 158 2.88 0.39 -16.63
N GLU A 159 3.19 -0.53 -15.73
CA GLU A 159 2.26 -0.88 -14.65
C GLU A 159 2.16 0.30 -13.66
N LYS A 160 0.93 0.65 -13.32
CA LYS A 160 0.58 1.69 -12.36
C LYS A 160 -0.46 1.17 -11.38
N ILE A 161 -0.56 1.83 -10.23
CA ILE A 161 -1.64 1.63 -9.27
C ILE A 161 -2.24 2.99 -8.90
N ILE A 162 -3.55 3.07 -8.89
CA ILE A 162 -4.29 4.27 -8.50
C ILE A 162 -5.06 4.04 -7.21
N PHE A 163 -5.10 5.05 -6.36
CA PHE A 163 -5.87 5.06 -5.12
C PHE A 163 -6.90 6.19 -5.12
N VAL A 164 -8.07 5.91 -4.58
CA VAL A 164 -9.10 6.88 -4.22
C VAL A 164 -9.40 6.74 -2.73
N ASP A 165 -9.61 7.85 -2.01
CA ASP A 165 -9.72 7.89 -0.55
C ASP A 165 -11.01 8.55 -0.05
N GLN A 166 -11.97 8.77 -0.94
CA GLN A 166 -13.29 9.38 -0.69
C GLN A 166 -13.27 10.90 -0.41
N VAL A 167 -12.10 11.53 -0.31
CA VAL A 167 -11.96 12.95 0.06
C VAL A 167 -11.07 13.70 -0.92
N ASN A 168 -9.88 13.18 -1.17
CA ASN A 168 -8.86 13.87 -1.94
C ASN A 168 -8.91 13.52 -3.45
N ALA A 169 -8.07 14.17 -4.23
CA ALA A 169 -7.82 13.78 -5.61
C ALA A 169 -7.28 12.35 -5.67
N PRO A 170 -7.65 11.52 -6.66
CA PRO A 170 -7.01 10.23 -6.85
C PRO A 170 -5.50 10.38 -7.02
N VAL A 171 -4.71 9.42 -6.51
CA VAL A 171 -3.26 9.42 -6.66
C VAL A 171 -2.81 8.16 -7.41
N VAL A 172 -1.94 8.35 -8.37
CA VAL A 172 -1.33 7.30 -9.20
C VAL A 172 0.13 7.13 -8.82
N PHE A 173 0.55 5.88 -8.65
CA PHE A 173 1.95 5.51 -8.48
C PHE A 173 2.41 4.65 -9.64
N ASN A 174 3.60 4.93 -10.15
CA ASN A 174 4.33 4.06 -11.05
C ASN A 174 5.21 3.05 -10.26
N THR A 175 5.93 2.18 -10.95
CA THR A 175 6.82 1.19 -10.33
C THR A 175 8.00 1.80 -9.57
N SER A 176 8.37 3.06 -9.85
CA SER A 176 9.36 3.81 -9.06
C SER A 176 8.75 4.44 -7.80
N LEU A 177 7.44 4.23 -7.53
CA LEU A 177 6.68 4.83 -6.45
C LEU A 177 6.64 6.37 -6.47
N SER A 178 6.76 6.95 -7.65
CA SER A 178 6.50 8.37 -7.84
C SER A 178 4.99 8.60 -7.85
N ALA A 179 4.53 9.46 -6.94
CA ALA A 179 3.13 9.84 -6.82
C ALA A 179 2.78 10.95 -7.81
N THR A 180 1.61 10.86 -8.43
CA THR A 180 1.03 11.90 -9.28
C THR A 180 -0.47 11.98 -8.99
N ASP A 181 -0.96 13.15 -8.58
CA ASP A 181 -2.39 13.35 -8.40
C ASP A 181 -3.10 13.50 -9.74
N VAL A 182 -4.30 12.92 -9.84
CA VAL A 182 -5.23 13.20 -10.92
C VAL A 182 -5.79 14.60 -10.73
N THR A 183 -5.51 15.49 -11.67
CA THR A 183 -5.74 16.94 -11.49
C THR A 183 -7.17 17.39 -11.68
N ASP A 184 -8.01 16.57 -12.34
CA ASP A 184 -9.40 16.91 -12.61
C ASP A 184 -10.27 16.81 -11.34
N SER A 185 -10.88 17.92 -10.96
CA SER A 185 -11.72 17.99 -9.76
C SER A 185 -13.02 17.19 -9.84
N SER A 186 -13.44 16.77 -11.04
CA SER A 186 -14.65 15.96 -11.21
C SER A 186 -14.54 14.60 -10.55
N VAL A 187 -13.32 14.04 -10.42
CA VAL A 187 -13.07 12.72 -9.82
C VAL A 187 -12.55 12.78 -8.39
N ALA A 188 -12.23 13.96 -7.87
CA ALA A 188 -11.85 14.13 -6.46
C ALA A 188 -13.00 13.70 -5.53
N GLY A 189 -12.66 12.95 -4.47
CA GLY A 189 -13.64 12.39 -3.55
C GLY A 189 -14.34 11.12 -4.02
N SER A 190 -13.88 10.49 -5.11
CA SER A 190 -14.38 9.19 -5.55
C SER A 190 -14.14 8.11 -4.49
N THR A 191 -15.10 7.20 -4.34
CA THR A 191 -15.01 6.08 -3.38
C THR A 191 -14.54 4.79 -4.05
N VAL A 192 -14.73 4.67 -5.35
CA VAL A 192 -14.38 3.47 -6.13
C VAL A 192 -13.75 3.86 -7.47
N VAL A 193 -12.85 3.02 -7.93
CA VAL A 193 -12.14 3.16 -9.19
C VAL A 193 -11.99 1.79 -9.87
N ALA A 194 -12.04 1.75 -11.20
CA ALA A 194 -11.82 0.53 -11.97
C ALA A 194 -11.25 0.86 -13.36
N ALA A 195 -10.29 0.08 -13.82
CA ALA A 195 -9.77 0.16 -15.19
C ALA A 195 -10.58 -0.75 -16.12
N TYR A 196 -11.13 -0.21 -17.19
CA TYR A 196 -11.88 -0.98 -18.16
C TYR A 196 -11.74 -0.41 -19.57
N ARG A 197 -11.39 -1.27 -20.54
CA ARG A 197 -11.23 -0.90 -21.96
C ARG A 197 -10.40 0.36 -22.18
N ASN A 198 -9.24 0.41 -21.55
CA ASN A 198 -8.29 1.52 -21.61
C ASN A 198 -8.79 2.86 -21.02
N HIS A 199 -9.90 2.88 -20.32
CA HIS A 199 -10.39 4.02 -19.55
C HIS A 199 -10.27 3.74 -18.06
N MET A 200 -10.07 4.77 -17.28
CA MET A 200 -10.22 4.72 -15.82
C MET A 200 -11.61 5.24 -15.46
N PHE A 201 -12.38 4.42 -14.73
CA PHE A 201 -13.73 4.74 -14.25
C PHE A 201 -13.69 5.11 -12.78
N TYR A 202 -14.37 6.19 -12.44
CA TYR A 202 -14.46 6.73 -11.07
C TYR A 202 -15.92 6.89 -10.69
N ALA A 203 -16.29 6.56 -9.44
CA ALA A 203 -17.66 6.72 -8.98
C ALA A 203 -17.78 6.83 -7.45
N GLY A 204 -19.02 6.99 -6.97
CA GLY A 204 -19.36 7.04 -5.57
C GLY A 204 -18.97 8.34 -4.87
N LYS A 205 -18.80 9.43 -5.61
CA LYS A 205 -18.54 10.76 -5.07
C LYS A 205 -19.76 11.25 -4.28
N SER A 206 -19.58 11.73 -3.07
CA SER A 206 -20.69 12.15 -2.19
C SER A 206 -21.60 13.24 -2.78
N THR A 207 -21.04 14.10 -3.64
CA THR A 207 -21.79 15.18 -4.33
C THR A 207 -22.55 14.70 -5.58
N THR A 208 -22.11 13.62 -6.21
CA THR A 208 -22.71 13.02 -7.41
C THR A 208 -22.73 11.49 -7.30
N PRO A 209 -23.45 10.90 -6.32
CA PRO A 209 -23.31 9.49 -5.98
C PRO A 209 -23.81 8.53 -7.09
N GLN A 210 -24.62 9.02 -8.00
CA GLN A 210 -25.20 8.28 -9.11
C GLN A 210 -24.39 8.40 -10.42
N GLU A 211 -23.25 9.10 -10.38
CA GLU A 211 -22.46 9.36 -11.57
C GLU A 211 -21.22 8.48 -11.63
N VAL A 212 -20.99 7.87 -12.79
CA VAL A 212 -19.77 7.17 -13.13
C VAL A 212 -19.05 8.00 -14.18
N ILE A 213 -17.90 8.53 -13.85
CA ILE A 213 -17.05 9.35 -14.72
C ILE A 213 -15.95 8.47 -15.29
N PHE A 214 -15.62 8.62 -16.56
CA PHE A 214 -14.52 7.88 -17.17
C PHE A 214 -13.55 8.79 -17.91
N SER A 215 -12.27 8.45 -17.82
CA SER A 215 -11.18 9.19 -18.44
C SER A 215 -11.15 9.03 -19.97
N GLU A 216 -10.29 9.79 -20.62
CA GLU A 216 -9.87 9.51 -22.00
C GLU A 216 -9.25 8.10 -22.11
N PRO A 217 -9.27 7.48 -23.28
CA PRO A 217 -8.60 6.21 -23.47
C PRO A 217 -7.07 6.35 -23.29
N LEU A 218 -6.46 5.43 -22.57
CA LEU A 218 -5.04 5.36 -22.27
C LEU A 218 -4.49 6.53 -21.43
N ASN A 219 -5.35 7.33 -20.82
CA ASN A 219 -4.97 8.50 -20.03
C ASN A 219 -5.86 8.60 -18.78
N GLU A 220 -5.34 8.20 -17.65
CA GLU A 220 -6.05 8.20 -16.36
C GLU A 220 -6.34 9.61 -15.79
N ASP A 221 -5.63 10.64 -16.27
CA ASP A 221 -5.77 12.05 -15.86
C ASP A 221 -6.39 12.93 -16.96
N GLY A 222 -6.87 12.36 -18.06
CA GLY A 222 -7.50 13.08 -19.15
C GLY A 222 -9.02 13.01 -19.10
N PHE A 223 -9.71 14.16 -19.08
CA PHE A 223 -11.17 14.24 -18.98
C PHE A 223 -11.82 15.12 -20.06
N ASN A 224 -11.15 15.27 -21.21
CA ASN A 224 -11.72 16.02 -22.34
C ASN A 224 -12.74 15.14 -23.09
N SER A 225 -13.99 15.57 -23.11
CA SER A 225 -15.07 14.85 -23.81
C SER A 225 -14.83 14.73 -25.33
N GLY A 226 -14.13 15.68 -25.94
CA GLY A 226 -13.72 15.59 -27.34
C GLY A 226 -12.67 14.51 -27.62
N SER A 227 -11.98 14.02 -26.59
CA SER A 227 -10.98 12.95 -26.65
C SER A 227 -11.50 11.60 -26.13
N GLY A 228 -12.79 11.48 -25.86
CA GLY A 228 -13.43 10.22 -25.47
C GLY A 228 -13.67 10.03 -23.97
N ALA A 229 -13.42 11.03 -23.15
CA ALA A 229 -13.86 11.05 -21.76
C ALA A 229 -15.36 11.37 -21.65
N GLY A 230 -15.96 11.02 -20.52
CA GLY A 230 -17.38 11.33 -20.29
C GLY A 230 -17.90 10.83 -18.96
N SER A 231 -19.22 10.87 -18.82
CA SER A 231 -19.91 10.31 -17.66
C SER A 231 -21.20 9.60 -18.02
N VAL A 232 -21.61 8.69 -17.16
CA VAL A 232 -22.90 8.00 -17.23
C VAL A 232 -23.59 8.14 -15.89
N LYS A 233 -24.88 8.49 -15.91
CA LYS A 233 -25.72 8.49 -14.71
C LYS A 233 -26.51 7.19 -14.61
N VAL A 234 -26.55 6.63 -13.42
CA VAL A 234 -27.37 5.49 -13.03
C VAL A 234 -28.46 5.94 -12.06
N ASP A 235 -29.45 5.09 -11.82
CA ASP A 235 -30.64 5.48 -11.06
C ASP A 235 -30.43 5.51 -9.55
N ASP A 236 -29.28 5.03 -9.03
CA ASP A 236 -29.04 4.89 -7.61
C ASP A 236 -27.55 5.11 -7.25
N THR A 237 -27.24 5.24 -5.96
CA THR A 237 -25.88 5.43 -5.45
C THR A 237 -24.96 4.29 -5.87
N VAL A 238 -23.85 4.61 -6.52
CA VAL A 238 -22.83 3.63 -6.91
C VAL A 238 -21.97 3.28 -5.71
N VAL A 239 -21.91 1.99 -5.36
CA VAL A 239 -21.15 1.48 -4.21
C VAL A 239 -19.94 0.65 -4.63
N ALA A 240 -19.93 0.09 -5.84
CA ALA A 240 -18.77 -0.63 -6.36
C ALA A 240 -18.75 -0.65 -7.89
N LEU A 241 -17.53 -0.73 -8.42
CA LEU A 241 -17.24 -1.03 -9.82
C LEU A 241 -16.42 -2.32 -9.89
N LYS A 242 -16.78 -3.24 -10.78
CA LYS A 242 -15.99 -4.47 -10.96
C LYS A 242 -16.00 -4.93 -12.41
N VAL A 243 -14.84 -5.24 -12.93
CA VAL A 243 -14.70 -5.83 -14.25
C VAL A 243 -14.80 -7.35 -14.14
N PHE A 244 -15.72 -7.94 -14.90
CA PHE A 244 -15.87 -9.38 -14.98
C PHE A 244 -16.24 -9.80 -16.40
N ARG A 245 -15.55 -10.78 -16.97
CA ARG A 245 -15.77 -11.33 -18.33
C ARG A 245 -15.97 -10.24 -19.41
N ASN A 246 -15.04 -9.28 -19.46
CA ASN A 246 -15.05 -8.19 -20.43
C ASN A 246 -16.28 -7.25 -20.36
N SER A 247 -16.88 -7.14 -19.18
CA SER A 247 -17.96 -6.19 -18.87
C SER A 247 -17.64 -5.45 -17.57
N LEU A 248 -17.97 -4.16 -17.53
CA LEU A 248 -17.94 -3.38 -16.30
C LEU A 248 -19.29 -3.50 -15.60
N PHE A 249 -19.29 -4.05 -14.41
CA PHE A 249 -20.46 -4.10 -13.54
C PHE A 249 -20.47 -2.91 -12.61
N ILE A 250 -21.59 -2.22 -12.59
CA ILE A 250 -21.86 -1.08 -11.69
C ILE A 250 -22.82 -1.59 -10.63
N PHE A 251 -22.38 -1.61 -9.38
CA PHE A 251 -23.20 -2.02 -8.25
C PHE A 251 -23.75 -0.78 -7.56
N CYS A 252 -25.07 -0.77 -7.35
CA CYS A 252 -25.78 0.30 -6.67
C CYS A 252 -26.31 -0.19 -5.33
N GLU A 253 -26.64 0.76 -4.43
CA GLU A 253 -26.98 0.46 -3.04
C GLU A 253 -28.24 -0.41 -2.89
N ASN A 254 -29.28 -0.16 -3.71
CA ASN A 254 -30.58 -0.83 -3.58
C ASN A 254 -30.95 -1.68 -4.80
N ARG A 255 -30.04 -1.96 -5.72
CA ARG A 255 -30.31 -2.72 -6.96
C ARG A 255 -29.15 -3.60 -7.38
#